data_1763e4b148b0104f0af33a32aa64470d
#
_entry.id   1763e4b148b0104f0af33a32aa64470d
#
_cell.length_a   1.000
_cell.length_b   1.000
_cell.length_c   1.000
_cell.angle_alpha   90.00
_cell.angle_beta   90.00
_cell.angle_gamma   90.00
#
_symmetry.space_group_name_H-M   'P 1'
#
loop_
_entity.id
_entity.type
_entity.pdbx_description
1 polymer ?
#
loop_
_entity_poly.entity_id
_entity_poly.type
_entity_poly.pdbx_seq_one_letter_code
_entity_poly.pdbx_strand_id
1 'polypeptide(L)'
;VPFVYGVQAYGLNAYVTGIGGTKRIVLWDTIIKKLTPGELLVVMGHEMGHYVLGHIWYSLIYGSLFLLLGLWLIHLTAGWVLRRFGGRFGFTELGDIASLPLLILMFSLFSFIMSPAALAYSRHHEHEADRFALEITHDNHDCAMAFVTLTENDLGYPRPGWLYKLWRSSHPPLGERIDFCNNYHPWTEGKPLKYGKYFQNDSGDPQQ
;
A
#
# COMPACT_ATOMS: atom_id res chain seq x y z
N VAL A 1 -1.05 9.87 19.25
CA VAL A 1 -0.34 10.29 18.03
C VAL A 1 -0.76 11.72 17.74
N PRO A 2 0.18 12.69 17.62
CA PRO A 2 -0.17 14.06 17.29
C PRO A 2 -0.68 14.18 15.84
N PHE A 3 -1.74 14.97 15.64
CA PHE A 3 -2.29 15.28 14.31
C PHE A 3 -1.62 16.54 13.75
N VAL A 4 -1.34 16.57 12.46
CA VAL A 4 -0.87 17.76 11.74
C VAL A 4 -1.94 18.18 10.76
N TYR A 5 -2.46 19.41 10.94
CA TYR A 5 -3.41 20.04 10.04
C TYR A 5 -2.71 20.81 8.92
N GLY A 6 -3.28 20.74 7.70
CA GLY A 6 -3.09 21.81 6.74
C GLY A 6 -1.87 21.72 5.84
N VAL A 7 -1.70 20.58 5.11
CA VAL A 7 -0.94 20.62 3.87
C VAL A 7 -1.92 21.03 2.75
N GLN A 8 -1.72 22.19 2.13
CA GLN A 8 -2.51 22.59 0.96
C GLN A 8 -2.22 21.62 -0.20
N ALA A 9 -3.25 20.97 -0.69
CA ALA A 9 -3.13 19.95 -1.72
C ALA A 9 -4.28 20.01 -2.73
N TYR A 10 -4.04 19.47 -3.92
CA TYR A 10 -5.05 19.41 -5.00
C TYR A 10 -5.80 18.07 -5.04
N GLY A 11 -5.30 17.02 -4.37
CA GLY A 11 -5.92 15.68 -4.28
C GLY A 11 -6.49 15.41 -2.89
N LEU A 12 -7.06 14.21 -2.70
CA LEU A 12 -7.47 13.69 -1.38
C LEU A 12 -6.41 12.70 -0.90
N ASN A 13 -5.79 12.95 0.25
CA ASN A 13 -4.80 12.03 0.79
C ASN A 13 -4.70 12.11 2.32
N ALA A 14 -4.34 10.97 2.91
CA ALA A 14 -3.93 10.82 4.29
C ALA A 14 -2.74 9.86 4.34
N TYR A 15 -1.86 9.98 5.32
CA TYR A 15 -0.75 9.04 5.48
C TYR A 15 -0.18 9.07 6.90
N VAL A 16 0.45 7.95 7.29
CA VAL A 16 1.25 7.90 8.52
C VAL A 16 2.72 8.18 8.21
N THR A 17 3.36 9.00 9.02
CA THR A 17 4.79 9.32 8.91
C THR A 17 5.46 9.34 10.26
N GLY A 18 6.81 9.31 10.26
CA GLY A 18 7.64 9.34 11.47
C GLY A 18 8.08 7.96 11.94
N ILE A 19 9.09 7.93 12.80
CA ILE A 19 9.71 6.73 13.37
C ILE A 19 9.72 6.85 14.90
N GLY A 20 9.48 5.72 15.59
CA GLY A 20 9.49 5.70 17.06
C GLY A 20 8.45 6.66 17.65
N GLY A 21 8.86 7.56 18.53
CA GLY A 21 7.99 8.54 19.22
C GLY A 21 7.54 9.71 18.36
N THR A 22 8.04 9.86 17.12
CA THR A 22 7.68 10.99 16.23
C THR A 22 6.54 10.69 15.28
N LYS A 23 5.88 9.54 15.43
CA LYS A 23 4.81 9.08 14.54
C LYS A 23 3.57 9.96 14.62
N ARG A 24 3.00 10.25 13.45
CA ARG A 24 1.80 11.09 13.31
C ARG A 24 1.02 10.69 12.06
N ILE A 25 -0.29 10.84 12.14
CA ILE A 25 -1.18 10.77 10.98
C ILE A 25 -1.29 12.19 10.42
N VAL A 26 -1.05 12.33 9.13
CA VAL A 26 -1.20 13.57 8.38
C VAL A 26 -2.44 13.46 7.51
N LEU A 27 -3.37 14.39 7.71
CA LEU A 27 -4.56 14.53 6.89
C LEU A 27 -4.43 15.79 6.05
N TRP A 28 -4.67 15.68 4.76
CA TRP A 28 -4.69 16.85 3.90
C TRP A 28 -5.96 17.68 4.16
N ASP A 29 -5.88 18.98 4.01
CA ASP A 29 -7.02 19.88 4.22
C ASP A 29 -8.19 19.59 3.28
N THR A 30 -7.90 19.09 2.09
CA THR A 30 -8.88 18.67 1.10
C THR A 30 -9.72 17.47 1.55
N ILE A 31 -9.10 16.47 2.19
CA ILE A 31 -9.83 15.29 2.69
C ILE A 31 -10.73 15.68 3.89
N ILE A 32 -10.22 16.55 4.78
CA ILE A 32 -10.99 17.05 5.94
C ILE A 32 -12.23 17.85 5.51
N LYS A 33 -12.14 18.59 4.39
CA LYS A 33 -13.25 19.39 3.88
C LYS A 33 -14.30 18.59 3.13
N LYS A 34 -13.94 17.45 2.56
CA LYS A 34 -14.81 16.67 1.67
C LYS A 34 -15.49 15.48 2.34
N LEU A 35 -14.81 14.86 3.31
CA LEU A 35 -15.32 13.69 4.00
C LEU A 35 -16.15 14.10 5.22
N THR A 36 -17.20 13.34 5.49
CA THR A 36 -17.92 13.40 6.76
C THR A 36 -17.03 12.97 7.92
N PRO A 37 -17.37 13.32 9.17
CA PRO A 37 -16.61 12.84 10.33
C PRO A 37 -16.49 11.33 10.41
N GLY A 38 -17.52 10.55 10.04
CA GLY A 38 -17.50 9.10 10.05
C GLY A 38 -16.58 8.53 8.95
N GLU A 39 -16.70 9.03 7.72
CA GLU A 39 -15.77 8.68 6.62
C GLU A 39 -14.32 8.99 6.98
N LEU A 40 -14.08 10.12 7.64
CA LEU A 40 -12.74 10.52 8.08
C LEU A 40 -12.20 9.58 9.16
N LEU A 41 -13.04 9.10 10.09
CA LEU A 41 -12.66 8.09 11.09
C LEU A 41 -12.25 6.77 10.43
N VAL A 42 -12.95 6.34 9.39
CA VAL A 42 -12.57 5.14 8.62
C VAL A 42 -11.19 5.31 7.96
N VAL A 43 -10.95 6.46 7.31
CA VAL A 43 -9.62 6.75 6.72
C VAL A 43 -8.54 6.77 7.79
N MET A 44 -8.79 7.38 8.94
CA MET A 44 -7.85 7.37 10.06
C MET A 44 -7.61 5.96 10.60
N GLY A 45 -8.66 5.14 10.70
CA GLY A 45 -8.56 3.73 11.09
C GLY A 45 -7.72 2.92 10.11
N HIS A 46 -7.84 3.18 8.80
CA HIS A 46 -7.02 2.58 7.76
C HIS A 46 -5.53 2.93 7.92
N GLU A 47 -5.21 4.20 8.11
CA GLU A 47 -3.85 4.66 8.35
C GLU A 47 -3.26 4.09 9.66
N MET A 48 -4.09 4.00 10.70
CA MET A 48 -3.71 3.32 11.94
C MET A 48 -3.44 1.84 11.73
N GLY A 49 -4.22 1.18 10.86
CA GLY A 49 -4.00 -0.21 10.46
C GLY A 49 -2.62 -0.44 9.87
N HIS A 50 -2.19 0.39 8.93
CA HIS A 50 -0.82 0.32 8.37
C HIS A 50 0.25 0.43 9.46
N TYR A 51 0.03 1.29 10.44
CA TYR A 51 0.95 1.49 11.54
C TYR A 51 0.98 0.32 12.51
N VAL A 52 -0.19 -0.10 13.03
CA VAL A 52 -0.32 -1.13 14.08
C VAL A 52 0.11 -2.49 13.54
N LEU A 53 -0.20 -2.79 12.28
CA LEU A 53 0.16 -4.05 11.61
C LEU A 53 1.62 -4.07 11.10
N GLY A 54 2.36 -2.95 11.22
CA GLY A 54 3.77 -2.89 10.88
C GLY A 54 4.06 -2.91 9.37
N HIS A 55 3.10 -2.57 8.51
CA HIS A 55 3.22 -2.65 7.06
C HIS A 55 4.43 -1.90 6.50
N ILE A 56 4.84 -0.79 7.13
CA ILE A 56 6.04 -0.02 6.75
C ILE A 56 7.31 -0.88 6.86
N TRP A 57 7.47 -1.59 7.98
CA TRP A 57 8.65 -2.43 8.21
C TRP A 57 8.68 -3.63 7.27
N TYR A 58 7.54 -4.29 7.09
CA TYR A 58 7.44 -5.40 6.14
C TYR A 58 7.71 -4.94 4.72
N SER A 59 7.22 -3.77 4.31
CA SER A 59 7.47 -3.21 2.98
C SER A 59 8.94 -2.86 2.76
N LEU A 60 9.64 -2.35 3.77
CA LEU A 60 11.08 -2.08 3.71
C LEU A 60 11.89 -3.37 3.54
N ILE A 61 11.59 -4.40 4.35
CA ILE A 61 12.27 -5.70 4.25
C ILE A 61 12.00 -6.32 2.88
N TYR A 62 10.75 -6.39 2.46
CA TYR A 62 10.35 -6.98 1.19
C TYR A 62 10.95 -6.25 0.00
N GLY A 63 10.90 -4.90 0.00
CA GLY A 63 11.49 -4.07 -1.04
C GLY A 63 13.01 -4.23 -1.12
N SER A 64 13.70 -4.33 0.02
CA SER A 64 15.14 -4.57 0.06
C SER A 64 15.52 -5.94 -0.51
N LEU A 65 14.81 -7.00 -0.11
CA LEU A 65 15.04 -8.34 -0.64
C LEU A 65 14.76 -8.41 -2.15
N PHE A 66 13.73 -7.71 -2.60
CA PHE A 66 13.36 -7.63 -4.00
C PHE A 66 14.44 -6.91 -4.84
N LEU A 67 14.96 -5.79 -4.32
CA LEU A 67 16.07 -5.07 -4.94
C LEU A 67 17.32 -5.93 -5.03
N LEU A 68 17.69 -6.60 -3.94
CA LEU A 68 18.88 -7.48 -3.91
C LEU A 68 18.74 -8.65 -4.89
N LEU A 69 17.56 -9.26 -4.97
CA LEU A 69 17.27 -10.31 -5.94
C LEU A 69 17.40 -9.78 -7.38
N GLY A 70 16.89 -8.58 -7.66
CA GLY A 70 17.00 -7.95 -8.98
C GLY A 70 18.43 -7.69 -9.37
N LEU A 71 19.23 -7.11 -8.49
CA LEU A 71 20.64 -6.84 -8.72
C LEU A 71 21.42 -8.15 -8.93
N TRP A 72 21.11 -9.17 -8.14
CA TRP A 72 21.74 -10.49 -8.30
C TRP A 72 21.39 -11.14 -9.65
N LEU A 73 20.14 -11.12 -10.08
CA LEU A 73 19.71 -11.64 -11.38
C LEU A 73 20.33 -10.85 -12.54
N ILE A 74 20.44 -9.52 -12.43
CA ILE A 74 21.15 -8.69 -13.41
C ILE A 74 22.61 -9.10 -13.46
N HIS A 75 23.28 -9.27 -12.31
CA HIS A 75 24.67 -9.71 -12.25
C HIS A 75 24.88 -11.05 -12.97
N LEU A 76 24.00 -12.04 -12.72
CA LEU A 76 24.08 -13.36 -13.38
C LEU A 76 23.88 -13.29 -14.89
N THR A 77 22.94 -12.47 -15.34
CA THR A 77 22.51 -12.42 -16.76
C THR A 77 23.34 -11.45 -17.61
N ALA A 78 23.87 -10.37 -17.02
CA ALA A 78 24.62 -9.35 -17.73
C ALA A 78 25.88 -9.91 -18.46
N GLY A 79 26.60 -10.80 -17.80
CA GLY A 79 27.74 -11.45 -18.41
C GLY A 79 27.39 -12.31 -19.63
N TRP A 80 26.26 -13.00 -19.60
CA TRP A 80 25.74 -13.74 -20.74
C TRP A 80 25.33 -12.80 -21.87
N VAL A 81 24.60 -11.71 -21.56
CA VAL A 81 24.19 -10.70 -22.56
C VAL A 81 25.40 -10.08 -23.25
N LEU A 82 26.42 -9.68 -22.49
CA LEU A 82 27.63 -9.09 -23.04
C LEU A 82 28.39 -10.06 -23.92
N ARG A 83 28.57 -11.31 -23.50
CA ARG A 83 29.23 -12.32 -24.35
C ARG A 83 28.49 -12.58 -25.66
N ARG A 84 27.15 -12.54 -25.61
CA ARG A 84 26.30 -12.84 -26.78
C ARG A 84 26.14 -11.66 -27.74
N PHE A 85 26.11 -10.43 -27.21
CA PHE A 85 25.72 -9.24 -27.97
C PHE A 85 26.75 -8.09 -27.88
N GLY A 86 27.77 -8.16 -27.03
CA GLY A 86 28.70 -7.05 -26.76
C GLY A 86 29.37 -6.50 -28.03
N GLY A 87 29.71 -7.36 -28.98
CA GLY A 87 30.25 -6.91 -30.27
C GLY A 87 29.29 -6.04 -31.11
N ARG A 88 27.98 -6.12 -30.84
CA ARG A 88 26.96 -5.25 -31.48
C ARG A 88 26.71 -3.98 -30.69
N PHE A 89 26.98 -3.99 -29.41
CA PHE A 89 26.73 -2.85 -28.51
C PHE A 89 27.89 -1.85 -28.54
N GLY A 90 29.09 -2.23 -29.01
CA GLY A 90 30.27 -1.41 -29.00
C GLY A 90 30.99 -1.33 -27.65
N PHE A 91 30.59 -2.15 -26.67
CA PHE A 91 31.22 -2.30 -25.35
C PHE A 91 31.20 -3.77 -24.91
N THR A 92 32.16 -4.19 -24.10
CA THR A 92 32.32 -5.58 -23.64
C THR A 92 32.29 -5.72 -22.12
N GLU A 93 32.30 -4.61 -21.38
CA GLU A 93 32.37 -4.58 -19.93
C GLU A 93 31.25 -3.71 -19.35
N LEU A 94 30.72 -4.10 -18.18
CA LEU A 94 29.70 -3.32 -17.46
C LEU A 94 30.28 -2.03 -16.86
N GLY A 95 31.60 -1.95 -16.67
CA GLY A 95 32.30 -0.75 -16.19
C GLY A 95 32.34 0.38 -17.22
N ASP A 96 32.07 0.11 -18.48
CA ASP A 96 31.96 1.14 -19.51
C ASP A 96 30.63 1.91 -19.32
N ILE A 97 30.69 3.24 -19.34
CA ILE A 97 29.52 4.12 -19.22
C ILE A 97 28.49 3.82 -20.33
N ALA A 98 28.91 3.35 -21.49
CA ALA A 98 28.03 2.94 -22.57
C ALA A 98 27.13 1.73 -22.21
N SER A 99 27.45 0.99 -21.13
CA SER A 99 26.63 -0.11 -20.62
C SER A 99 25.39 0.36 -19.86
N LEU A 100 25.31 1.62 -19.44
CA LEU A 100 24.21 2.15 -18.61
C LEU A 100 22.82 1.93 -19.22
N PRO A 101 22.56 2.17 -20.51
CA PRO A 101 21.27 1.87 -21.12
C PRO A 101 20.88 0.39 -21.03
N LEU A 102 21.86 -0.52 -21.16
CA LEU A 102 21.62 -1.96 -21.00
C LEU A 102 21.21 -2.30 -19.56
N LEU A 103 21.90 -1.76 -18.56
CA LEU A 103 21.56 -1.97 -17.16
C LEU A 103 20.16 -1.44 -16.82
N ILE A 104 19.82 -0.25 -17.31
CA ILE A 104 18.48 0.32 -17.15
C ILE A 104 17.42 -0.59 -17.79
N LEU A 105 17.67 -1.09 -18.99
CA LEU A 105 16.76 -2.00 -19.68
C LEU A 105 16.57 -3.31 -18.89
N MET A 106 17.66 -3.91 -18.43
CA MET A 106 17.61 -5.15 -17.64
C MET A 106 16.84 -4.94 -16.33
N PHE A 107 17.09 -3.83 -15.62
CA PHE A 107 16.38 -3.49 -14.40
C PHE A 107 14.89 -3.22 -14.66
N SER A 108 14.57 -2.53 -15.74
CA SER A 108 13.18 -2.25 -16.15
C SER A 108 12.43 -3.53 -16.49
N LEU A 109 13.07 -4.46 -17.21
CA LEU A 109 12.48 -5.76 -17.56
C LEU A 109 12.26 -6.61 -16.30
N PHE A 110 13.24 -6.68 -15.42
CA PHE A 110 13.10 -7.35 -14.12
C PHE A 110 11.92 -6.77 -13.33
N SER A 111 11.90 -5.43 -13.16
CA SER A 111 10.83 -4.74 -12.44
C SER A 111 9.46 -4.98 -13.06
N PHE A 112 9.36 -4.99 -14.38
CA PHE A 112 8.11 -5.27 -15.09
C PHE A 112 7.63 -6.71 -14.83
N ILE A 113 8.51 -7.70 -14.91
CA ILE A 113 8.17 -9.10 -14.67
C ILE A 113 7.72 -9.32 -13.22
N MET A 114 8.37 -8.64 -12.28
CA MET A 114 8.12 -8.83 -10.86
C MET A 114 7.00 -7.93 -10.30
N SER A 115 6.57 -6.90 -11.05
CA SER A 115 5.54 -5.97 -10.58
C SER A 115 4.23 -6.63 -10.14
N PRO A 116 3.71 -7.71 -10.79
CA PRO A 116 2.52 -8.39 -10.32
C PRO A 116 2.62 -8.91 -8.88
N ALA A 117 3.78 -9.48 -8.52
CA ALA A 117 4.00 -9.99 -7.16
C ALA A 117 4.09 -8.85 -6.14
N ALA A 118 4.84 -7.80 -6.46
CA ALA A 118 4.97 -6.62 -5.60
C ALA A 118 3.61 -5.90 -5.40
N LEU A 119 2.83 -5.75 -6.47
CA LEU A 119 1.51 -5.14 -6.40
C LEU A 119 0.48 -6.03 -5.69
N ALA A 120 0.57 -7.35 -5.81
CA ALA A 120 -0.29 -8.27 -5.05
C ALA A 120 -0.01 -8.17 -3.53
N TYR A 121 1.26 -8.07 -3.16
CA TYR A 121 1.67 -7.83 -1.79
C TYR A 121 1.12 -6.49 -1.25
N SER A 122 1.25 -5.41 -2.03
CA SER A 122 0.69 -4.10 -1.67
C SER A 122 -0.82 -4.19 -1.45
N ARG A 123 -1.57 -4.77 -2.39
CA ARG A 123 -3.02 -4.94 -2.27
C ARG A 123 -3.45 -5.78 -1.05
N HIS A 124 -2.63 -6.74 -0.65
CA HIS A 124 -2.90 -7.51 0.56
C HIS A 124 -2.83 -6.64 1.82
N HIS A 125 -1.80 -5.80 1.93
CA HIS A 125 -1.66 -4.87 3.06
C HIS A 125 -2.78 -3.82 3.11
N GLU A 126 -3.17 -3.31 1.95
CA GLU A 126 -4.33 -2.40 1.85
C GLU A 126 -5.61 -3.04 2.35
N HIS A 127 -5.87 -4.28 1.93
CA HIS A 127 -7.04 -5.02 2.40
C HIS A 127 -7.01 -5.31 3.92
N GLU A 128 -5.82 -5.53 4.48
CA GLU A 128 -5.66 -5.69 5.92
C GLU A 128 -5.92 -4.38 6.67
N ALA A 129 -5.46 -3.25 6.13
CA ALA A 129 -5.73 -1.92 6.69
C ALA A 129 -7.22 -1.56 6.62
N ASP A 130 -7.90 -1.89 5.51
CA ASP A 130 -9.37 -1.73 5.39
C ASP A 130 -10.12 -2.54 6.43
N ARG A 131 -9.71 -3.80 6.64
CA ARG A 131 -10.30 -4.66 7.66
C ARG A 131 -10.08 -4.09 9.06
N PHE A 132 -8.88 -3.61 9.36
CA PHE A 132 -8.56 -2.98 10.63
C PHE A 132 -9.45 -1.75 10.88
N ALA A 133 -9.62 -0.90 9.85
CA ALA A 133 -10.50 0.27 9.92
C ALA A 133 -11.95 -0.11 10.24
N LEU A 134 -12.49 -1.11 9.55
CA LEU A 134 -13.84 -1.61 9.80
C LEU A 134 -13.99 -2.22 11.20
N GLU A 135 -13.02 -3.00 11.66
CA GLU A 135 -13.09 -3.63 12.98
C GLU A 135 -12.95 -2.64 14.14
N ILE A 136 -12.37 -1.45 13.93
CA ILE A 136 -12.31 -0.41 14.98
C ILE A 136 -13.49 0.55 14.92
N THR A 137 -14.03 0.82 13.73
CA THR A 137 -15.15 1.77 13.56
C THR A 137 -16.51 1.11 13.67
N HIS A 138 -16.63 -0.16 13.25
CA HIS A 138 -17.90 -0.89 13.07
C HIS A 138 -18.88 -0.16 12.13
N ASP A 139 -18.37 0.69 11.22
CA ASP A 139 -19.19 1.51 10.34
C ASP A 139 -18.99 1.13 8.87
N ASN A 140 -19.87 0.23 8.41
CA ASN A 140 -19.87 -0.25 7.03
C ASN A 140 -20.30 0.85 6.04
N HIS A 141 -21.25 1.72 6.46
CA HIS A 141 -21.77 2.76 5.59
C HIS A 141 -20.71 3.81 5.28
N ASP A 142 -20.12 4.39 6.31
CA ASP A 142 -19.10 5.42 6.16
C ASP A 142 -17.83 4.87 5.49
N CYS A 143 -17.51 3.57 5.71
CA CYS A 143 -16.44 2.91 4.96
C CYS A 143 -16.73 2.88 3.45
N ALA A 144 -17.92 2.45 3.05
CA ALA A 144 -18.28 2.42 1.63
C ALA A 144 -18.33 3.83 1.03
N MET A 145 -18.90 4.80 1.74
CA MET A 145 -19.02 6.18 1.29
C MET A 145 -17.68 6.89 1.16
N ALA A 146 -16.73 6.65 2.07
CA ALA A 146 -15.37 7.17 1.93
C ALA A 146 -14.74 6.77 0.59
N PHE A 147 -14.88 5.50 0.17
CA PHE A 147 -14.36 5.04 -1.12
C PHE A 147 -15.15 5.58 -2.32
N VAL A 148 -16.46 5.83 -2.17
CA VAL A 148 -17.25 6.53 -3.20
C VAL A 148 -16.72 7.95 -3.40
N THR A 149 -16.54 8.71 -2.31
CA THR A 149 -16.03 10.08 -2.35
C THR A 149 -14.62 10.15 -2.94
N LEU A 150 -13.74 9.20 -2.60
CA LEU A 150 -12.40 9.10 -3.18
C LEU A 150 -12.46 8.81 -4.70
N THR A 151 -13.35 7.89 -5.13
CA THR A 151 -13.52 7.54 -6.54
C THR A 151 -13.96 8.74 -7.40
N GLU A 152 -14.92 9.52 -6.90
CA GLU A 152 -15.43 10.71 -7.59
C GLU A 152 -14.36 11.77 -7.80
N ASN A 153 -13.41 11.87 -6.88
CA ASN A 153 -12.34 12.86 -6.97
C ASN A 153 -11.17 12.44 -7.86
N ASP A 154 -10.84 11.17 -7.85
CA ASP A 154 -9.69 10.64 -8.60
C ASP A 154 -10.02 10.32 -10.06
N LEU A 155 -11.30 10.42 -10.47
CA LEU A 155 -11.79 10.03 -11.81
C LEU A 155 -11.31 8.61 -12.19
N GLY A 156 -11.06 7.79 -11.20
CA GLY A 156 -10.57 6.41 -11.37
C GLY A 156 -11.67 5.48 -11.87
N TYR A 157 -11.28 4.45 -12.62
CA TYR A 157 -12.20 3.40 -13.02
C TYR A 157 -12.39 2.42 -11.84
N PRO A 158 -13.60 2.33 -11.23
CA PRO A 158 -13.78 1.59 -9.98
C PRO A 158 -13.53 0.08 -10.09
N ARG A 159 -13.73 -0.48 -11.29
CA ARG A 159 -13.57 -1.93 -11.57
C ARG A 159 -12.73 -2.15 -12.83
N PRO A 160 -11.41 -1.91 -12.77
CA PRO A 160 -10.52 -2.12 -13.92
C PRO A 160 -10.44 -3.60 -14.30
N GLY A 161 -10.10 -3.85 -15.57
CA GLY A 161 -9.85 -5.21 -16.04
C GLY A 161 -8.69 -5.89 -15.29
N TRP A 162 -8.69 -7.22 -15.27
CA TRP A 162 -7.73 -8.03 -14.49
C TRP A 162 -6.26 -7.78 -14.83
N LEU A 163 -5.93 -7.52 -16.11
CA LEU A 163 -4.56 -7.16 -16.53
C LEU A 163 -4.11 -5.83 -15.92
N TYR A 164 -4.96 -4.83 -15.91
CA TYR A 164 -4.66 -3.55 -15.27
C TYR A 164 -4.46 -3.74 -13.77
N LYS A 165 -5.35 -4.47 -13.09
CA LYS A 165 -5.23 -4.79 -11.68
C LYS A 165 -3.90 -5.50 -11.38
N LEU A 166 -3.49 -6.44 -12.25
CA LEU A 166 -2.29 -7.26 -12.05
C LEU A 166 -1.00 -6.42 -12.14
N TRP A 167 -0.88 -5.52 -13.13
CA TRP A 167 0.36 -4.79 -13.43
C TRP A 167 0.37 -3.31 -13.02
N ARG A 168 -0.77 -2.74 -12.62
CA ARG A 168 -0.87 -1.29 -12.39
C ARG A 168 -1.47 -0.89 -11.05
N SER A 169 -2.26 -1.76 -10.40
CA SER A 169 -2.97 -1.39 -9.18
C SER A 169 -2.18 -1.77 -7.93
N SER A 170 -1.65 -0.78 -7.23
CA SER A 170 -1.03 -0.94 -5.89
C SER A 170 -2.07 -1.14 -4.79
N HIS A 171 -3.29 -0.65 -4.99
CA HIS A 171 -4.43 -0.81 -4.08
C HIS A 171 -5.47 -1.76 -4.70
N PRO A 172 -6.31 -2.42 -3.91
CA PRO A 172 -7.48 -3.08 -4.44
C PRO A 172 -8.35 -2.07 -5.18
N PRO A 173 -8.98 -2.44 -6.31
CA PRO A 173 -9.92 -1.56 -6.99
C PRO A 173 -10.98 -1.01 -6.04
N LEU A 174 -11.33 0.28 -6.18
CA LEU A 174 -12.25 0.95 -5.27
C LEU A 174 -13.60 0.24 -5.17
N GLY A 175 -14.10 -0.32 -6.29
CA GLY A 175 -15.31 -1.15 -6.27
C GLY A 175 -15.19 -2.41 -5.41
N GLU A 176 -14.01 -3.05 -5.36
CA GLU A 176 -13.78 -4.21 -4.47
C GLU A 176 -13.72 -3.78 -2.99
N ARG A 177 -13.14 -2.58 -2.72
CA ARG A 177 -13.09 -2.03 -1.36
C ARG A 177 -14.50 -1.67 -0.87
N ILE A 178 -15.35 -1.07 -1.72
CA ILE A 178 -16.77 -0.79 -1.41
C ILE A 178 -17.53 -2.10 -1.14
N ASP A 179 -17.35 -3.12 -1.99
CA ASP A 179 -17.97 -4.43 -1.77
C ASP A 179 -17.53 -5.05 -0.45
N PHE A 180 -16.24 -4.94 -0.11
CA PHE A 180 -15.72 -5.41 1.17
C PHE A 180 -16.35 -4.66 2.35
N CYS A 181 -16.42 -3.32 2.30
CA CYS A 181 -17.10 -2.53 3.32
C CYS A 181 -18.54 -3.00 3.55
N ASN A 182 -19.29 -3.23 2.49
CA ASN A 182 -20.69 -3.63 2.59
C ASN A 182 -20.91 -5.06 3.13
N ASN A 183 -19.93 -5.96 2.93
CA ASN A 183 -20.10 -7.38 3.24
C ASN A 183 -19.32 -7.86 4.48
N TYR A 184 -18.43 -7.06 5.04
CA TYR A 184 -17.63 -7.45 6.19
C TYR A 184 -18.20 -6.87 7.48
N HIS A 185 -18.89 -7.70 8.27
CA HIS A 185 -19.55 -7.28 9.53
C HIS A 185 -19.56 -8.40 10.60
N PRO A 186 -18.39 -8.98 10.97
CA PRO A 186 -18.32 -10.10 11.90
C PRO A 186 -18.92 -9.78 13.28
N TRP A 187 -18.89 -8.51 13.72
CA TRP A 187 -19.47 -8.08 14.99
C TRP A 187 -20.99 -8.25 15.06
N THR A 188 -21.72 -8.15 13.94
CA THR A 188 -23.16 -8.38 13.90
C THR A 188 -23.51 -9.87 13.94
N GLU A 189 -22.58 -10.74 13.55
CA GLU A 189 -22.74 -12.18 13.48
C GLU A 189 -22.15 -12.91 14.70
N GLY A 190 -21.63 -12.17 15.69
CA GLY A 190 -20.97 -12.72 16.87
C GLY A 190 -19.68 -13.48 16.57
N LYS A 191 -19.07 -13.24 15.42
CA LYS A 191 -17.78 -13.81 15.03
C LYS A 191 -16.61 -13.02 15.64
N PRO A 192 -15.49 -13.70 15.99
CA PRO A 192 -14.34 -13.01 16.52
C PRO A 192 -13.74 -12.04 15.48
N LEU A 193 -13.30 -10.87 15.95
CA LEU A 193 -12.58 -9.91 15.15
C LEU A 193 -11.14 -10.42 14.91
N LYS A 194 -10.61 -10.26 13.70
CA LYS A 194 -9.23 -10.63 13.37
C LYS A 194 -8.20 -9.81 14.17
N TYR A 195 -8.54 -8.54 14.39
CA TYR A 195 -7.67 -7.58 15.08
C TYR A 195 -8.17 -7.20 16.46
N GLY A 196 -9.16 -7.90 17.01
CA GLY A 196 -9.78 -7.63 18.30
C GLY A 196 -8.78 -7.45 19.46
N LYS A 197 -7.65 -8.15 19.42
CA LYS A 197 -6.58 -8.03 20.42
C LYS A 197 -5.97 -6.61 20.53
N TYR A 198 -6.10 -5.78 19.51
CA TYR A 198 -5.60 -4.41 19.51
C TYR A 198 -6.61 -3.41 20.07
N PHE A 199 -7.87 -3.83 20.23
CA PHE A 199 -8.98 -2.98 20.69
C PHE A 199 -9.46 -3.34 22.09
N GLN A 200 -9.07 -4.51 22.63
CA GLN A 200 -9.35 -4.89 23.98
C GLN A 200 -8.47 -4.03 24.89
N ASN A 201 -9.07 -3.17 25.68
CA ASN A 201 -8.37 -2.63 26.84
C ASN A 201 -7.97 -3.82 27.70
N ASP A 202 -6.74 -3.80 28.21
CA ASP A 202 -6.32 -4.60 29.39
C ASP A 202 -7.12 -4.14 30.63
N SER A 203 -8.46 -4.26 30.55
CA SER A 203 -9.35 -4.12 31.69
C SER A 203 -9.42 -5.44 32.47
N GLY A 204 -8.28 -6.02 32.68
CA GLY A 204 -8.12 -7.30 33.34
C GLY A 204 -7.00 -7.31 34.37
N ASP A 205 -6.92 -6.27 35.20
CA ASP A 205 -6.35 -6.46 36.54
C ASP A 205 -7.24 -5.75 37.58
N PRO A 206 -8.13 -6.50 38.24
CA PRO A 206 -8.73 -6.03 39.46
C PRO A 206 -7.77 -6.37 40.61
N GLN A 207 -7.04 -5.39 41.09
CA GLN A 207 -6.45 -5.34 42.42
C GLN A 207 -5.35 -6.38 42.74
N GLN A 208 -4.12 -5.95 42.76
CA GLN A 208 -3.29 -6.15 43.97
C GLN A 208 -2.44 -4.93 44.27
#